data_f1194bd0abdd10c891e80cd7b6760aad
#
_entry.id   f1194bd0abdd10c891e80cd7b6760aad
#
_cell.length_a   1.000
_cell.length_b   1.000
_cell.length_c   1.000
_cell.angle_alpha   90.00
_cell.angle_beta   90.00
_cell.angle_gamma   90.00
#
_symmetry.space_group_name_H-M   'P 1'
#
loop_
_entity.id
_entity.type
_entity.pdbx_description
1 polymer ?
#
loop_
_entity_poly.entity_id
_entity_poly.type
_entity_poly.pdbx_seq_one_letter_code
_entity_poly.pdbx_strand_id
1 'polypeptide(L)'
;MLKRTIGASLLALTMAGGAMAQDQSIIVQSTTSTANSGLYDYLLPIFQEESGIQVNVVAVGTGQAIKNAENCDGDVLLVHAKPSEEKFVEAGYGTERTDLMYNDFVIVGPAGDPAGVGGMEDVQGALSKIAGEGALFASRGDDSGTHKKEMALWGDAGVDPTAASGGWYRETGSGMGATLNAGIGMGAYVMTDRATWISFDNKQDYAIQVQGDEDMFNQYGVIPVNSEKCPSVNVEGAQAFADWLVSDAGQAAIGTYKVADQQLFFPNAPEQ
;
A
#
# COMPACT_ATOMS: atom_id res chain seq x y z
N MET A 1 -30.81 71.91 46.81
CA MET A 1 -31.07 71.37 45.46
C MET A 1 -29.90 70.45 45.17
N LEU A 2 -30.08 69.16 45.26
CA LEU A 2 -28.99 68.16 45.10
C LEU A 2 -29.28 67.44 43.80
N LYS A 3 -28.40 67.64 42.76
CA LYS A 3 -28.45 66.94 41.47
C LYS A 3 -27.69 65.58 41.59
N ARG A 4 -28.46 64.50 41.55
CA ARG A 4 -27.93 63.14 41.41
C ARG A 4 -27.63 62.87 39.94
N THR A 5 -26.37 62.68 39.62
CA THR A 5 -25.93 62.11 38.34
C THR A 5 -25.92 60.59 38.43
N ILE A 6 -26.73 59.93 37.61
CA ILE A 6 -26.78 58.50 37.44
C ILE A 6 -25.78 58.15 36.37
N GLY A 7 -24.69 57.49 36.74
CA GLY A 7 -23.73 56.92 35.81
C GLY A 7 -24.23 55.56 35.29
N ALA A 8 -24.47 55.50 33.98
CA ALA A 8 -24.80 54.24 33.32
C ALA A 8 -23.48 53.50 32.95
N SER A 9 -23.19 52.44 33.66
CA SER A 9 -22.10 51.52 33.30
C SER A 9 -22.55 50.61 32.16
N LEU A 10 -21.99 50.78 30.99
CA LEU A 10 -22.17 49.90 29.84
C LEU A 10 -21.29 48.64 30.06
N LEU A 11 -21.90 47.51 30.37
CA LEU A 11 -21.23 46.22 30.45
C LEU A 11 -21.09 45.71 29.03
N ALA A 12 -19.90 45.80 28.45
CA ALA A 12 -19.56 45.19 27.15
C ALA A 12 -19.41 43.67 27.35
N LEU A 13 -20.41 42.92 26.91
CA LEU A 13 -20.40 41.47 26.84
C LEU A 13 -19.55 41.06 25.62
N THR A 14 -18.28 40.72 25.82
CA THR A 14 -17.45 40.10 24.81
C THR A 14 -17.93 38.68 24.62
N MET A 15 -18.70 38.44 23.54
CA MET A 15 -18.95 37.08 23.07
C MET A 15 -17.63 36.56 22.48
N ALA A 16 -16.90 35.76 23.25
CA ALA A 16 -15.90 34.87 22.72
C ALA A 16 -16.64 33.83 21.85
N GLY A 17 -16.68 34.08 20.54
CA GLY A 17 -17.09 33.07 19.59
C GLY A 17 -16.09 31.93 19.66
N GLY A 18 -16.46 30.84 20.35
CA GLY A 18 -15.78 29.58 20.21
C GLY A 18 -15.91 29.20 18.74
N ALA A 19 -14.83 29.28 18.00
CA ALA A 19 -14.72 28.56 16.73
C ALA A 19 -14.95 27.09 17.10
N MET A 20 -16.11 26.55 16.77
CA MET A 20 -16.30 25.11 16.72
C MET A 20 -15.25 24.64 15.70
N ALA A 21 -14.21 23.96 16.16
CA ALA A 21 -13.36 23.18 15.27
C ALA A 21 -14.32 22.24 14.56
N GLN A 22 -14.63 22.51 13.32
CA GLN A 22 -15.35 21.58 12.46
C GLN A 22 -14.46 20.36 12.44
N ASP A 23 -14.96 19.21 12.89
CA ASP A 23 -14.23 17.95 12.80
C ASP A 23 -13.87 17.76 11.32
N GLN A 24 -12.66 18.15 10.98
CA GLN A 24 -12.17 18.02 9.61
C GLN A 24 -11.90 16.54 9.41
N SER A 25 -12.64 15.95 8.49
CA SER A 25 -12.41 14.56 8.11
C SER A 25 -12.20 14.45 6.61
N ILE A 26 -11.40 13.47 6.22
CA ILE A 26 -11.17 13.06 4.82
C ILE A 26 -11.48 11.60 4.62
N ILE A 27 -11.78 11.24 3.38
CA ILE A 27 -11.97 9.84 2.94
C ILE A 27 -10.80 9.46 2.05
N VAL A 28 -10.08 8.40 2.44
CA VAL A 28 -9.00 7.80 1.66
C VAL A 28 -9.49 6.54 0.99
N GLN A 29 -9.52 6.53 -0.34
CA GLN A 29 -9.76 5.32 -1.13
C GLN A 29 -8.48 4.50 -1.21
N SER A 30 -8.51 3.27 -0.71
CA SER A 30 -7.33 2.43 -0.61
C SER A 30 -7.63 0.95 -0.82
N THR A 31 -6.64 0.08 -0.56
CA THR A 31 -6.75 -1.34 -0.81
C THR A 31 -6.91 -2.16 0.47
N THR A 32 -7.62 -3.29 0.35
CA THR A 32 -7.76 -4.25 1.46
C THR A 32 -6.41 -4.82 1.91
N SER A 33 -5.44 -4.98 1.01
CA SER A 33 -4.10 -5.45 1.37
C SER A 33 -3.36 -4.45 2.26
N THR A 34 -3.46 -3.14 1.96
CA THR A 34 -2.87 -2.10 2.80
C THR A 34 -3.56 -2.02 4.16
N ALA A 35 -4.89 -2.05 4.20
CA ALA A 35 -5.63 -2.05 5.48
C ALA A 35 -5.29 -3.27 6.33
N ASN A 36 -5.26 -4.47 5.72
CA ASN A 36 -4.97 -5.72 6.43
C ASN A 36 -3.52 -5.82 6.93
N SER A 37 -2.59 -5.01 6.39
CA SER A 37 -1.22 -4.96 6.92
C SER A 37 -1.11 -4.31 8.30
N GLY A 38 -2.16 -3.60 8.77
CA GLY A 38 -2.17 -2.84 10.02
C GLY A 38 -1.50 -1.46 9.93
N LEU A 39 -0.99 -1.07 8.75
CA LEU A 39 -0.28 0.19 8.59
C LEU A 39 -1.15 1.40 8.97
N TYR A 40 -2.42 1.41 8.58
CA TYR A 40 -3.33 2.51 8.89
C TYR A 40 -3.62 2.63 10.38
N ASP A 41 -3.78 1.52 11.09
CA ASP A 41 -4.00 1.53 12.55
C ASP A 41 -2.81 2.15 13.30
N TYR A 42 -1.62 2.11 12.69
CA TYR A 42 -0.43 2.73 13.22
C TYR A 42 -0.26 4.20 12.78
N LEU A 43 -0.42 4.52 11.49
CA LEU A 43 -0.13 5.86 10.94
C LEU A 43 -1.23 6.89 11.25
N LEU A 44 -2.51 6.50 11.14
CA LEU A 44 -3.60 7.48 11.21
C LEU A 44 -3.74 8.17 12.56
N PRO A 45 -3.53 7.49 13.71
CA PRO A 45 -3.53 8.18 15.00
C PRO A 45 -2.44 9.24 15.12
N ILE A 46 -1.24 9.01 14.53
CA ILE A 46 -0.12 9.98 14.55
C ILE A 46 -0.53 11.22 13.75
N PHE A 47 -1.01 11.04 12.53
CA PHE A 47 -1.48 12.16 11.71
C PHE A 47 -2.61 12.95 12.37
N GLN A 48 -3.59 12.25 12.94
CA GLN A 48 -4.72 12.90 13.61
C GLN A 48 -4.29 13.70 14.83
N GLU A 49 -3.30 13.21 15.60
CA GLU A 49 -2.76 13.95 16.76
C GLU A 49 -2.05 15.24 16.32
N GLU A 50 -1.31 15.20 15.21
CA GLU A 50 -0.56 16.34 14.70
C GLU A 50 -1.43 17.37 13.95
N SER A 51 -2.41 16.91 13.18
CA SER A 51 -3.19 17.76 12.28
C SER A 51 -4.60 18.11 12.78
N GLY A 52 -5.16 17.30 13.69
CA GLY A 52 -6.56 17.37 14.07
C GLY A 52 -7.54 16.85 13.00
N ILE A 53 -7.06 16.28 11.89
CA ILE A 53 -7.87 15.77 10.79
C ILE A 53 -8.09 14.27 10.96
N GLN A 54 -9.37 13.85 10.97
CA GLN A 54 -9.73 12.44 10.99
C GLN A 54 -9.65 11.84 9.58
N VAL A 55 -9.02 10.68 9.45
CA VAL A 55 -8.95 9.94 8.19
C VAL A 55 -9.85 8.72 8.23
N ASN A 56 -10.78 8.63 7.28
CA ASN A 56 -11.66 7.47 7.09
C ASN A 56 -11.20 6.68 5.86
N VAL A 57 -10.76 5.43 6.08
CA VAL A 57 -10.25 4.59 4.99
C VAL A 57 -11.36 3.71 4.43
N VAL A 58 -11.56 3.77 3.11
CA VAL A 58 -12.39 2.84 2.35
C VAL A 58 -11.48 1.84 1.66
N ALA A 59 -11.37 0.63 2.23
CA ALA A 59 -10.46 -0.41 1.78
C ALA A 59 -11.20 -1.44 0.89
N VAL A 60 -10.89 -1.41 -0.40
CA VAL A 60 -11.50 -2.28 -1.43
C VAL A 60 -10.42 -2.83 -2.39
N GLY A 61 -10.78 -3.48 -3.46
CA GLY A 61 -9.82 -3.82 -4.53
C GLY A 61 -9.34 -2.56 -5.26
N THR A 62 -8.09 -2.57 -5.76
CA THR A 62 -7.45 -1.40 -6.40
C THR A 62 -8.32 -0.75 -7.48
N GLY A 63 -8.89 -1.55 -8.39
CA GLY A 63 -9.76 -1.02 -9.45
C GLY A 63 -11.02 -0.35 -8.90
N GLN A 64 -11.60 -0.88 -7.82
CA GLN A 64 -12.76 -0.28 -7.16
C GLN A 64 -12.38 0.98 -6.40
N ALA A 65 -11.21 1.04 -5.75
CA ALA A 65 -10.71 2.24 -5.08
C ALA A 65 -10.53 3.40 -6.08
N ILE A 66 -9.92 3.13 -7.23
CA ILE A 66 -9.78 4.09 -8.32
C ILE A 66 -11.17 4.55 -8.81
N LYS A 67 -12.09 3.60 -9.02
CA LYS A 67 -13.44 3.92 -9.49
C LYS A 67 -14.23 4.77 -8.49
N ASN A 68 -14.10 4.50 -7.19
CA ASN A 68 -14.71 5.34 -6.16
C ASN A 68 -14.14 6.76 -6.20
N ALA A 69 -12.82 6.91 -6.33
CA ALA A 69 -12.18 8.22 -6.46
C ALA A 69 -12.64 8.97 -7.74
N GLU A 70 -12.78 8.27 -8.88
CA GLU A 70 -13.38 8.84 -10.11
C GLU A 70 -14.84 9.29 -9.93
N ASN A 71 -15.59 8.60 -9.07
CA ASN A 71 -16.97 8.98 -8.73
C ASN A 71 -17.06 10.08 -7.66
N CYS A 72 -15.92 10.65 -7.23
CA CYS A 72 -15.83 11.66 -6.18
C CYS A 72 -16.25 11.15 -4.78
N ASP A 73 -16.11 9.85 -4.51
CA ASP A 73 -16.43 9.22 -3.23
C ASP A 73 -15.21 9.18 -2.27
N GLY A 74 -14.22 10.03 -2.49
CA GLY A 74 -13.03 10.15 -1.66
C GLY A 74 -12.23 11.41 -1.96
N ASP A 75 -11.40 11.81 -0.99
CA ASP A 75 -10.57 13.00 -1.05
C ASP A 75 -9.13 12.67 -1.49
N VAL A 76 -8.67 11.44 -1.20
CA VAL A 76 -7.33 10.94 -1.53
C VAL A 76 -7.45 9.52 -2.07
N LEU A 77 -6.67 9.22 -3.10
CA LEU A 77 -6.41 7.86 -3.58
C LEU A 77 -5.02 7.44 -3.11
N LEU A 78 -4.92 6.34 -2.34
CA LEU A 78 -3.67 5.74 -1.88
C LEU A 78 -3.67 4.25 -2.19
N VAL A 79 -3.02 3.90 -3.29
CA VAL A 79 -2.97 2.54 -3.83
C VAL A 79 -1.57 2.21 -4.36
N HIS A 80 -1.39 1.07 -5.02
CA HIS A 80 -0.10 0.55 -5.47
C HIS A 80 -0.19 -0.10 -6.85
N ALA A 81 -0.73 0.63 -7.83
CA ALA A 81 -0.86 0.21 -9.22
C ALA A 81 -0.48 1.35 -10.16
N LYS A 82 0.80 1.73 -10.15
CA LYS A 82 1.33 2.93 -10.80
C LYS A 82 0.77 3.20 -12.19
N PRO A 83 0.67 2.24 -13.13
CA PRO A 83 0.11 2.52 -14.46
C PRO A 83 -1.38 2.93 -14.43
N SER A 84 -2.14 2.46 -13.45
CA SER A 84 -3.56 2.84 -13.29
C SER A 84 -3.70 4.19 -12.57
N GLU A 85 -2.81 4.47 -11.65
CA GLU A 85 -2.71 5.75 -10.93
C GLU A 85 -2.33 6.90 -11.88
N GLU A 86 -1.37 6.66 -12.77
CA GLU A 86 -0.98 7.62 -13.80
C GLU A 86 -2.14 7.92 -14.75
N LYS A 87 -2.90 6.92 -15.18
CA LYS A 87 -4.13 7.12 -15.98
C LYS A 87 -5.21 7.91 -15.25
N PHE A 88 -5.35 7.72 -13.94
CA PHE A 88 -6.27 8.48 -13.11
C PHE A 88 -5.90 9.97 -13.09
N VAL A 89 -4.61 10.30 -12.99
CA VAL A 89 -4.08 11.67 -13.07
C VAL A 89 -4.21 12.22 -14.49
N GLU A 90 -3.83 11.48 -15.53
CA GLU A 90 -3.96 11.88 -16.94
C GLU A 90 -5.40 12.19 -17.32
N ALA A 91 -6.36 11.46 -16.76
CA ALA A 91 -7.80 11.71 -16.94
C ALA A 91 -8.29 12.95 -16.16
N GLY A 92 -7.44 13.57 -15.34
CA GLY A 92 -7.71 14.80 -14.59
C GLY A 92 -8.48 14.57 -13.28
N TYR A 93 -8.63 13.34 -12.82
CA TYR A 93 -9.29 13.03 -11.54
C TYR A 93 -8.36 13.20 -10.33
N GLY A 94 -7.06 13.05 -10.51
CA GLY A 94 -6.03 13.34 -9.51
C GLY A 94 -5.27 14.60 -9.85
N THR A 95 -4.70 15.27 -8.84
CA THR A 95 -3.85 16.46 -9.06
C THR A 95 -2.44 16.03 -9.46
N GLU A 96 -1.76 15.32 -8.61
CA GLU A 96 -0.41 14.81 -8.79
C GLU A 96 -0.26 13.46 -8.10
N ARG A 97 0.48 12.56 -8.74
CA ARG A 97 0.88 11.29 -8.13
C ARG A 97 2.26 11.41 -7.51
N THR A 98 2.36 11.19 -6.21
CA THR A 98 3.66 11.18 -5.53
C THR A 98 3.99 9.78 -5.06
N ASP A 99 5.22 9.30 -5.34
CA ASP A 99 5.73 8.07 -4.76
C ASP A 99 5.83 8.25 -3.24
N LEU A 100 5.35 7.26 -2.48
CA LEU A 100 5.22 7.37 -1.04
C LEU A 100 6.13 6.40 -0.29
N MET A 101 6.02 5.15 -0.64
CA MET A 101 6.69 4.02 -0.03
C MET A 101 6.56 2.82 -0.96
N TYR A 102 7.33 1.79 -0.71
CA TYR A 102 7.11 0.48 -1.32
C TYR A 102 7.05 -0.62 -0.26
N ASN A 103 6.34 -1.67 -0.54
CA ASN A 103 6.59 -2.99 0.01
C ASN A 103 7.14 -3.86 -1.10
N ASP A 104 7.59 -5.05 -0.78
CA ASP A 104 8.16 -5.93 -1.78
C ASP A 104 7.47 -7.28 -1.85
N PHE A 105 7.64 -7.90 -3.00
CA PHE A 105 7.45 -9.32 -3.16
C PHE A 105 8.76 -10.04 -2.87
N VAL A 106 8.63 -11.27 -2.45
CA VAL A 106 9.76 -12.19 -2.20
C VAL A 106 9.45 -13.54 -2.84
N ILE A 107 10.48 -14.28 -3.23
CA ILE A 107 10.32 -15.70 -3.54
C ILE A 107 10.79 -16.50 -2.35
N VAL A 108 9.87 -17.27 -1.79
CA VAL A 108 10.16 -18.22 -0.71
C VAL A 108 10.34 -19.61 -1.27
N GLY A 109 11.16 -20.43 -0.61
CA GLY A 109 11.42 -21.79 -1.05
C GLY A 109 11.97 -22.65 0.08
N PRO A 110 12.07 -23.99 -0.14
CA PRO A 110 12.60 -24.93 0.83
C PRO A 110 14.08 -24.64 1.15
N ALA A 111 14.50 -24.93 2.37
CA ALA A 111 15.91 -24.76 2.80
C ALA A 111 16.92 -25.51 1.90
N GLY A 112 16.48 -26.58 1.24
CA GLY A 112 17.32 -27.35 0.32
C GLY A 112 17.63 -26.65 -1.00
N ASP A 113 16.94 -25.56 -1.31
CA ASP A 113 17.16 -24.69 -2.46
C ASP A 113 17.52 -25.43 -3.78
N PRO A 114 16.61 -26.26 -4.32
CA PRO A 114 16.92 -27.16 -5.44
C PRO A 114 17.34 -26.42 -6.72
N ALA A 115 16.99 -25.16 -6.91
CA ALA A 115 17.39 -24.35 -8.05
C ALA A 115 18.66 -23.49 -7.78
N GLY A 116 19.15 -23.44 -6.54
CA GLY A 116 20.33 -22.66 -6.16
C GLY A 116 20.11 -21.14 -6.35
N VAL A 117 18.97 -20.64 -5.88
CA VAL A 117 18.59 -19.22 -6.00
C VAL A 117 18.70 -18.46 -4.67
N GLY A 118 19.07 -19.16 -3.59
CA GLY A 118 19.17 -18.57 -2.26
C GLY A 118 20.14 -17.40 -2.18
N GLY A 119 19.63 -16.26 -1.72
CA GLY A 119 20.39 -15.00 -1.58
C GLY A 119 20.54 -14.21 -2.89
N MET A 120 19.84 -14.59 -3.96
CA MET A 120 19.83 -13.78 -5.19
C MET A 120 19.00 -12.51 -5.01
N GLU A 121 19.51 -11.42 -5.64
CA GLU A 121 18.84 -10.12 -5.75
C GLU A 121 18.44 -9.83 -7.22
N ASP A 122 18.63 -10.78 -8.13
CA ASP A 122 18.23 -10.78 -9.53
C ASP A 122 17.08 -11.76 -9.72
N VAL A 123 15.86 -11.24 -9.77
CA VAL A 123 14.64 -12.06 -9.86
C VAL A 123 14.52 -12.76 -11.20
N GLN A 124 14.90 -12.11 -12.31
CA GLN A 124 14.83 -12.72 -13.64
C GLN A 124 15.81 -13.88 -13.76
N GLY A 125 17.04 -13.70 -13.25
CA GLY A 125 18.03 -14.75 -13.16
C GLY A 125 17.57 -15.91 -12.27
N ALA A 126 16.92 -15.63 -11.14
CA ALA A 126 16.38 -16.64 -10.25
C ALA A 126 15.24 -17.43 -10.90
N LEU A 127 14.29 -16.76 -11.55
CA LEU A 127 13.18 -17.40 -12.25
C LEU A 127 13.69 -18.25 -13.42
N SER A 128 14.67 -17.77 -14.18
CA SER A 128 15.32 -18.54 -15.26
C SER A 128 15.97 -19.82 -14.74
N LYS A 129 16.62 -19.78 -13.56
CA LYS A 129 17.20 -20.97 -12.94
C LYS A 129 16.11 -21.94 -12.48
N ILE A 130 15.05 -21.46 -11.81
CA ILE A 130 13.94 -22.30 -11.37
C ILE A 130 13.33 -23.05 -12.55
N ALA A 131 13.09 -22.36 -13.67
CA ALA A 131 12.59 -22.97 -14.90
C ALA A 131 13.58 -23.93 -15.52
N GLY A 132 14.88 -23.57 -15.61
CA GLY A 132 15.94 -24.37 -16.23
C GLY A 132 16.19 -25.69 -15.49
N GLU A 133 16.11 -25.67 -14.17
CA GLU A 133 16.23 -26.88 -13.33
C GLU A 133 14.91 -27.67 -13.24
N GLY A 134 13.80 -27.12 -13.76
CA GLY A 134 12.46 -27.72 -13.60
C GLY A 134 12.02 -27.84 -12.14
N ALA A 135 12.54 -26.94 -11.28
CA ALA A 135 12.19 -26.92 -9.88
C ALA A 135 10.75 -26.45 -9.71
N LEU A 136 10.00 -27.09 -8.80
CA LEU A 136 8.57 -26.78 -8.62
C LEU A 136 8.37 -25.32 -8.21
N PHE A 137 7.42 -24.67 -8.86
CA PHE A 137 6.96 -23.31 -8.55
C PHE A 137 5.43 -23.31 -8.42
N ALA A 138 4.92 -22.84 -7.29
CA ALA A 138 3.49 -22.73 -7.04
C ALA A 138 3.04 -21.29 -7.23
N SER A 139 2.18 -21.08 -8.21
CA SER A 139 1.56 -19.82 -8.55
C SER A 139 0.15 -19.71 -7.97
N ARG A 140 -0.29 -18.49 -7.70
CA ARG A 140 -1.69 -18.24 -7.39
C ARG A 140 -2.63 -18.62 -8.54
N GLY A 141 -2.28 -18.28 -9.79
CA GLY A 141 -3.08 -18.61 -10.96
C GLY A 141 -4.51 -18.03 -10.95
N ASP A 142 -4.77 -16.95 -10.19
CA ASP A 142 -6.11 -16.42 -9.86
C ASP A 142 -6.38 -15.01 -10.41
N ASP A 143 -5.54 -14.52 -11.31
CA ASP A 143 -5.58 -13.17 -11.90
C ASP A 143 -5.49 -12.02 -10.87
N SER A 144 -5.02 -12.30 -9.66
CA SER A 144 -4.75 -11.28 -8.64
C SER A 144 -3.57 -10.37 -9.00
N GLY A 145 -3.39 -9.29 -8.23
CA GLY A 145 -2.23 -8.40 -8.37
C GLY A 145 -0.90 -9.15 -8.24
N THR A 146 -0.78 -10.08 -7.29
CA THR A 146 0.40 -10.94 -7.12
C THR A 146 0.63 -11.81 -8.35
N HIS A 147 -0.42 -12.45 -8.87
CA HIS A 147 -0.31 -13.29 -10.08
C HIS A 147 0.08 -12.46 -11.31
N LYS A 148 -0.51 -11.27 -11.49
CA LYS A 148 -0.13 -10.37 -12.59
C LYS A 148 1.33 -9.94 -12.51
N LYS A 149 1.82 -9.61 -11.30
CA LYS A 149 3.23 -9.27 -11.07
C LYS A 149 4.14 -10.44 -11.35
N GLU A 150 3.79 -11.63 -10.88
CA GLU A 150 4.51 -12.88 -11.13
C GLU A 150 4.64 -13.14 -12.63
N MET A 151 3.54 -13.05 -13.39
CA MET A 151 3.54 -13.27 -14.83
C MET A 151 4.38 -12.23 -15.60
N ALA A 152 4.39 -10.98 -15.14
CA ALA A 152 5.27 -9.95 -15.72
C ALA A 152 6.74 -10.31 -15.50
N LEU A 153 7.14 -10.71 -14.29
CA LEU A 153 8.52 -11.12 -13.98
C LEU A 153 8.96 -12.36 -14.78
N TRP A 154 8.07 -13.33 -14.97
CA TRP A 154 8.34 -14.47 -15.87
C TRP A 154 8.57 -14.01 -17.32
N GLY A 155 7.75 -13.05 -17.79
CA GLY A 155 7.91 -12.46 -19.13
C GLY A 155 9.24 -11.73 -19.29
N ASP A 156 9.64 -10.94 -18.28
CA ASP A 156 10.92 -10.23 -18.26
C ASP A 156 12.12 -11.19 -18.20
N ALA A 157 11.95 -12.35 -17.56
CA ALA A 157 12.93 -13.44 -17.59
C ALA A 157 12.96 -14.22 -18.91
N GLY A 158 12.08 -13.88 -19.87
CA GLY A 158 11.97 -14.57 -21.17
C GLY A 158 11.40 -15.99 -21.09
N VAL A 159 10.65 -16.30 -20.02
CA VAL A 159 10.08 -17.62 -19.76
C VAL A 159 8.55 -17.53 -19.80
N ASP A 160 7.92 -18.45 -20.54
CA ASP A 160 6.48 -18.69 -20.43
C ASP A 160 6.23 -19.89 -19.51
N PRO A 161 5.90 -19.67 -18.23
CA PRO A 161 5.71 -20.76 -17.28
C PRO A 161 4.44 -21.57 -17.59
N THR A 162 3.46 -20.99 -18.30
CA THR A 162 2.19 -21.66 -18.60
C THR A 162 2.38 -22.85 -19.52
N ALA A 163 3.44 -22.86 -20.34
CA ALA A 163 3.84 -24.01 -21.15
C ALA A 163 4.20 -25.25 -20.31
N ALA A 164 4.54 -25.03 -19.01
CA ALA A 164 4.85 -26.10 -18.04
C ALA A 164 3.74 -26.29 -17.00
N SER A 165 2.54 -25.77 -17.25
CA SER A 165 1.38 -25.94 -16.36
C SER A 165 1.09 -27.43 -16.08
N GLY A 166 0.89 -27.78 -14.83
CA GLY A 166 0.79 -29.18 -14.39
C GLY A 166 2.12 -29.94 -14.33
N GLY A 167 3.21 -29.37 -14.86
CA GLY A 167 4.60 -29.83 -14.72
C GLY A 167 5.29 -29.23 -13.51
N TRP A 168 6.37 -28.48 -13.72
CA TRP A 168 7.05 -27.75 -12.65
C TRP A 168 6.29 -26.47 -12.22
N TYR A 169 5.46 -25.90 -13.09
CA TYR A 169 4.61 -24.76 -12.78
C TYR A 169 3.22 -25.23 -12.32
N ARG A 170 2.81 -24.85 -11.12
CA ARG A 170 1.61 -25.33 -10.42
C ARG A 170 0.69 -24.17 -10.05
N GLU A 171 -0.33 -23.96 -10.85
CA GLU A 171 -1.37 -22.97 -10.59
C GLU A 171 -2.37 -23.51 -9.56
N THR A 172 -2.50 -22.83 -8.43
CA THR A 172 -3.38 -23.28 -7.33
C THR A 172 -4.81 -22.77 -7.46
N GLY A 173 -5.03 -21.70 -8.24
CA GLY A 173 -6.33 -21.03 -8.36
C GLY A 173 -6.83 -20.45 -7.04
N SER A 174 -5.92 -20.12 -6.10
CA SER A 174 -6.26 -19.84 -4.71
C SER A 174 -5.60 -18.56 -4.19
N GLY A 175 -6.11 -18.03 -3.07
CA GLY A 175 -5.50 -16.92 -2.35
C GLY A 175 -4.13 -17.26 -1.77
N MET A 176 -3.36 -16.22 -1.39
CA MET A 176 -1.92 -16.35 -1.06
C MET A 176 -1.64 -17.37 0.05
N GLY A 177 -2.39 -17.34 1.15
CA GLY A 177 -2.17 -18.29 2.26
C GLY A 177 -2.39 -19.75 1.86
N ALA A 178 -3.40 -20.03 1.01
CA ALA A 178 -3.64 -21.38 0.48
C ALA A 178 -2.54 -21.79 -0.50
N THR A 179 -2.05 -20.86 -1.34
CA THR A 179 -0.95 -21.09 -2.28
C THR A 179 0.35 -21.38 -1.53
N LEU A 180 0.66 -20.66 -0.45
CA LEU A 180 1.81 -20.93 0.41
C LEU A 180 1.73 -22.33 1.03
N ASN A 181 0.57 -22.72 1.58
CA ASN A 181 0.39 -24.07 2.14
C ASN A 181 0.58 -25.16 1.07
N ALA A 182 0.03 -24.96 -0.13
CA ALA A 182 0.19 -25.90 -1.23
C ALA A 182 1.66 -25.98 -1.69
N GLY A 183 2.32 -24.84 -1.89
CA GLY A 183 3.72 -24.76 -2.27
C GLY A 183 4.66 -25.46 -1.28
N ILE A 184 4.47 -25.18 0.01
CA ILE A 184 5.23 -25.84 1.09
C ILE A 184 5.01 -27.36 1.06
N GLY A 185 3.76 -27.80 0.93
CA GLY A 185 3.43 -29.22 0.84
C GLY A 185 4.04 -29.94 -0.36
N MET A 186 4.36 -29.21 -1.44
CA MET A 186 4.97 -29.75 -2.66
C MET A 186 6.49 -29.57 -2.72
N GLY A 187 7.10 -28.82 -1.81
CA GLY A 187 8.51 -28.44 -1.90
C GLY A 187 8.78 -27.40 -3.02
N ALA A 188 7.79 -26.56 -3.33
CA ALA A 188 7.84 -25.62 -4.45
C ALA A 188 8.27 -24.22 -4.02
N TYR A 189 8.95 -23.47 -4.88
CA TYR A 189 9.08 -22.01 -4.72
C TYR A 189 7.72 -21.32 -4.85
N VAL A 190 7.54 -20.21 -4.15
CA VAL A 190 6.31 -19.42 -4.19
C VAL A 190 6.66 -17.95 -4.15
N MET A 191 6.07 -17.14 -5.04
CA MET A 191 6.13 -15.68 -4.92
C MET A 191 5.00 -15.20 -4.01
N THR A 192 5.33 -14.34 -3.05
CA THR A 192 4.39 -13.77 -2.10
C THR A 192 4.81 -12.35 -1.73
N ASP A 193 3.88 -11.52 -1.27
CA ASP A 193 4.25 -10.29 -0.60
C ASP A 193 4.89 -10.59 0.77
N ARG A 194 5.87 -9.77 1.17
CA ARG A 194 6.63 -9.95 2.41
C ARG A 194 5.71 -9.94 3.64
N ALA A 195 4.69 -9.09 3.67
CA ALA A 195 3.78 -8.98 4.81
C ALA A 195 3.03 -10.29 5.05
N THR A 196 2.49 -10.88 3.97
CA THR A 196 1.85 -12.20 4.03
C THR A 196 2.86 -13.26 4.52
N TRP A 197 4.09 -13.27 4.00
CA TRP A 197 5.10 -14.21 4.45
C TRP A 197 5.44 -14.06 5.94
N ILE A 198 5.61 -12.82 6.42
CA ILE A 198 5.92 -12.56 7.82
C ILE A 198 4.81 -13.10 8.74
N SER A 199 3.57 -12.85 8.37
CA SER A 199 2.37 -13.24 9.14
C SER A 199 1.96 -14.70 8.94
N PHE A 200 2.60 -15.42 8.02
CA PHE A 200 2.27 -16.79 7.72
C PHE A 200 2.90 -17.75 8.75
N ASP A 201 2.07 -18.53 9.44
CA ASP A 201 2.53 -19.37 10.56
C ASP A 201 3.21 -20.68 10.12
N ASN A 202 2.69 -21.32 9.05
CA ASN A 202 3.11 -22.66 8.64
C ASN A 202 4.34 -22.66 7.73
N LYS A 203 5.41 -21.94 8.12
CA LYS A 203 6.63 -21.79 7.29
C LYS A 203 7.46 -23.07 7.16
N GLN A 204 7.35 -24.00 8.12
CA GLN A 204 8.23 -25.18 8.20
C GLN A 204 9.72 -24.79 8.08
N ASP A 205 10.45 -25.38 7.12
CA ASP A 205 11.86 -25.07 6.81
C ASP A 205 12.05 -24.08 5.67
N TYR A 206 10.96 -23.41 5.26
CA TYR A 206 11.02 -22.41 4.18
C TYR A 206 11.63 -21.11 4.65
N ALA A 207 12.36 -20.48 3.74
CA ALA A 207 12.96 -19.16 3.94
C ALA A 207 12.76 -18.31 2.68
N ILE A 208 13.00 -17.00 2.81
CA ILE A 208 13.13 -16.11 1.66
C ILE A 208 14.39 -16.51 0.90
N GLN A 209 14.23 -16.84 -0.37
CA GLN A 209 15.32 -17.23 -1.26
C GLN A 209 15.77 -16.06 -2.16
N VAL A 210 14.79 -15.28 -2.66
CA VAL A 210 15.06 -14.11 -3.53
C VAL A 210 14.35 -12.89 -2.99
N GLN A 211 15.08 -11.78 -2.89
CA GLN A 211 14.58 -10.47 -2.42
C GLN A 211 15.52 -9.35 -2.86
N GLY A 212 15.04 -8.10 -2.78
CA GLY A 212 15.89 -6.92 -2.98
C GLY A 212 15.99 -6.41 -4.41
N ASP A 213 15.40 -7.13 -5.37
CA ASP A 213 15.29 -6.66 -6.75
C ASP A 213 14.24 -5.55 -6.86
N GLU A 214 14.58 -4.44 -7.52
CA GLU A 214 13.65 -3.32 -7.72
C GLU A 214 12.41 -3.74 -8.52
N ASP A 215 12.54 -4.72 -9.41
CA ASP A 215 11.42 -5.30 -10.16
C ASP A 215 10.43 -6.07 -9.26
N MET A 216 10.80 -6.39 -8.02
CA MET A 216 9.92 -6.96 -7.02
C MET A 216 9.25 -5.91 -6.14
N PHE A 217 9.56 -4.63 -6.30
CA PHE A 217 8.95 -3.58 -5.51
C PHE A 217 7.51 -3.32 -5.94
N ASN A 218 6.69 -3.10 -4.94
CA ASN A 218 5.29 -2.73 -5.08
C ASN A 218 5.11 -1.30 -4.59
N GLN A 219 5.28 -0.36 -5.53
CA GLN A 219 5.32 1.07 -5.27
C GLN A 219 3.92 1.62 -4.97
N TYR A 220 3.78 2.29 -3.85
CA TYR A 220 2.59 3.02 -3.44
C TYR A 220 2.65 4.46 -3.90
N GLY A 221 1.52 4.95 -4.38
CA GLY A 221 1.31 6.35 -4.69
C GLY A 221 0.25 6.97 -3.80
N VAL A 222 0.43 8.24 -3.46
CA VAL A 222 -0.59 9.09 -2.86
C VAL A 222 -0.99 10.16 -3.85
N ILE A 223 -2.31 10.35 -4.04
CA ILE A 223 -2.89 11.24 -5.07
C ILE A 223 -4.09 11.97 -4.47
N PRO A 224 -4.00 13.27 -4.19
CA PRO A 224 -5.18 14.08 -3.88
C PRO A 224 -6.16 14.11 -5.06
N VAL A 225 -7.44 13.95 -4.79
CA VAL A 225 -8.49 14.01 -5.81
C VAL A 225 -8.68 15.46 -6.27
N ASN A 226 -8.80 15.66 -7.57
CA ASN A 226 -8.87 16.98 -8.17
C ASN A 226 -10.27 17.62 -8.02
N SER A 227 -10.34 18.74 -7.33
CA SER A 227 -11.59 19.49 -7.10
C SER A 227 -12.23 20.05 -8.37
N GLU A 228 -11.50 20.21 -9.47
CA GLU A 228 -12.08 20.62 -10.75
C GLU A 228 -13.03 19.56 -11.32
N LYS A 229 -12.74 18.28 -11.08
CA LYS A 229 -13.59 17.15 -11.44
C LYS A 229 -14.56 16.79 -10.32
N CYS A 230 -14.13 16.91 -9.08
CA CYS A 230 -14.83 16.50 -7.87
C CYS A 230 -15.02 17.67 -6.89
N PRO A 231 -15.99 18.58 -7.10
CA PRO A 231 -16.13 19.79 -6.30
C PRO A 231 -16.46 19.58 -4.81
N SER A 232 -16.83 18.35 -4.43
CA SER A 232 -17.18 18.00 -3.05
C SER A 232 -15.99 17.60 -2.18
N VAL A 233 -14.79 17.43 -2.76
CA VAL A 233 -13.62 16.95 -2.03
C VAL A 233 -13.09 17.99 -1.03
N ASN A 234 -12.61 17.51 0.10
CA ASN A 234 -11.91 18.33 1.09
C ASN A 234 -10.46 18.55 0.64
N VAL A 235 -10.25 19.58 -0.19
CA VAL A 235 -8.94 19.89 -0.81
C VAL A 235 -7.86 20.13 0.26
N GLU A 236 -8.18 20.93 1.29
CA GLU A 236 -7.21 21.28 2.34
C GLU A 236 -6.81 20.05 3.16
N GLY A 237 -7.78 19.24 3.55
CA GLY A 237 -7.52 18.01 4.29
C GLY A 237 -6.78 16.96 3.48
N ALA A 238 -7.13 16.80 2.20
CA ALA A 238 -6.47 15.88 1.27
C ALA A 238 -5.00 16.26 1.06
N GLN A 239 -4.72 17.55 0.82
CA GLN A 239 -3.36 18.03 0.64
C GLN A 239 -2.55 17.91 1.93
N ALA A 240 -3.13 18.29 3.08
CA ALA A 240 -2.45 18.16 4.37
C ALA A 240 -2.05 16.70 4.67
N PHE A 241 -2.90 15.74 4.33
CA PHE A 241 -2.59 14.33 4.50
C PHE A 241 -1.49 13.85 3.53
N ALA A 242 -1.57 14.24 2.26
CA ALA A 242 -0.55 13.89 1.27
C ALA A 242 0.81 14.50 1.65
N ASP A 243 0.85 15.79 2.02
CA ASP A 243 2.07 16.48 2.44
C ASP A 243 2.69 15.85 3.69
N TRP A 244 1.84 15.49 4.68
CA TRP A 244 2.34 14.82 5.88
C TRP A 244 2.95 13.46 5.56
N LEU A 245 2.30 12.66 4.73
CA LEU A 245 2.80 11.32 4.35
C LEU A 245 4.19 11.39 3.69
N VAL A 246 4.47 12.41 2.90
CA VAL A 246 5.77 12.59 2.22
C VAL A 246 6.77 13.43 3.00
N SER A 247 6.36 14.01 4.14
CA SER A 247 7.25 14.76 5.04
C SER A 247 8.22 13.84 5.79
N ASP A 248 9.27 14.41 6.37
CA ASP A 248 10.20 13.68 7.24
C ASP A 248 9.49 12.92 8.36
N ALA A 249 8.44 13.51 8.96
CA ALA A 249 7.66 12.90 10.03
C ALA A 249 6.87 11.68 9.53
N GLY A 250 6.13 11.81 8.44
CA GLY A 250 5.37 10.72 7.84
C GLY A 250 6.27 9.60 7.32
N GLN A 251 7.38 9.95 6.65
CA GLN A 251 8.35 8.98 6.15
C GLN A 251 9.05 8.22 7.30
N ALA A 252 9.39 8.91 8.40
CA ALA A 252 9.93 8.27 9.60
C ALA A 252 8.89 7.33 10.24
N ALA A 253 7.62 7.75 10.31
CA ALA A 253 6.55 6.92 10.84
C ALA A 253 6.36 5.64 9.98
N ILE A 254 6.34 5.76 8.65
CA ILE A 254 6.28 4.61 7.74
C ILE A 254 7.47 3.67 7.97
N GLY A 255 8.69 4.21 8.03
CA GLY A 255 9.92 3.43 8.18
C GLY A 255 10.07 2.73 9.53
N THR A 256 9.39 3.22 10.57
CA THR A 256 9.41 2.61 11.91
C THR A 256 8.31 1.58 12.12
N TYR A 257 7.33 1.48 11.21
CA TYR A 257 6.29 0.47 11.29
C TYR A 257 6.86 -0.95 11.09
N LYS A 258 6.56 -1.84 12.04
CA LYS A 258 7.05 -3.23 12.02
C LYS A 258 5.95 -4.22 12.39
N VAL A 259 6.01 -5.39 11.78
CA VAL A 259 5.24 -6.58 12.17
C VAL A 259 6.23 -7.68 12.51
N ALA A 260 6.09 -8.30 13.67
CA ALA A 260 7.04 -9.31 14.19
C ALA A 260 8.51 -8.85 14.10
N ASP A 261 8.78 -7.59 14.52
CA ASP A 261 10.08 -6.92 14.49
C ASP A 261 10.69 -6.72 13.08
N GLN A 262 9.94 -6.97 12.01
CA GLN A 262 10.38 -6.77 10.63
C GLN A 262 9.68 -5.56 10.00
N GLN A 263 10.46 -4.72 9.31
CA GLN A 263 9.95 -3.61 8.52
C GLN A 263 9.19 -4.13 7.31
N LEU A 264 7.98 -3.60 7.07
CA LEU A 264 7.11 -4.00 5.96
C LEU A 264 7.06 -2.98 4.83
N PHE A 265 7.19 -1.71 5.17
CA PHE A 265 7.12 -0.60 4.22
C PHE A 265 8.41 0.19 4.27
N PHE A 266 8.92 0.51 3.11
CA PHE A 266 10.16 1.24 2.93
C PHE A 266 9.83 2.62 2.36
N PRO A 267 10.02 3.69 3.15
CA PRO A 267 9.73 5.05 2.71
C PRO A 267 10.66 5.44 1.55
N ASN A 268 10.12 6.05 0.51
CA ASN A 268 10.89 6.52 -0.64
C ASN A 268 10.24 7.72 -1.34
N ALA A 269 9.55 8.57 -0.58
CA ALA A 269 9.07 9.82 -1.13
C ALA A 269 10.25 10.67 -1.64
N PRO A 270 10.09 11.42 -2.75
CA PRO A 270 11.13 12.33 -3.22
C PRO A 270 11.53 13.34 -2.12
N GLU A 271 12.81 13.69 -2.06
CA GLU A 271 13.27 14.80 -1.20
C GLU A 271 12.56 16.09 -1.63
N GLN A 272 11.99 16.80 -0.65
CA GLN A 272 11.29 18.07 -0.87
C GLN A 272 12.23 19.26 -0.90
#